data_c2b540ce209e18040742236a4c19e2f9
#
_entry.id   c2b540ce209e18040742236a4c19e2f9
#
_cell.length_a   1.000
_cell.length_b   1.000
_cell.length_c   1.000
_cell.angle_alpha   90.00
_cell.angle_beta   90.00
_cell.angle_gamma   90.00
#
_symmetry.space_group_name_H-M   'P 1'
#
loop_
_entity.id
_entity.type
_entity.pdbx_description
1 polymer ?
#
loop_
_entity_poly.entity_id
_entity_poly.type
_entity_poly.pdbx_seq_one_letter_code
_entity_poly.pdbx_strand_id
1 'polypeptide(L)'
;VAVPVINAVINFSTGPGFAQTMILDEGLLDVNTLGDASSLIVDVSSQVDSISTKRGRNAQADQFQTGQLTLRIVDQNGDFNPQNPASPYYTLLNPMRKVLITATYSGVTYPIFAGFITSYTTTTPKFTGDVVYTTITAVDAFRLAQNAQISTVVDAGAGQPSGTRINKILDQIGWPASMRDIDTGLTTMQADPGTPRTALEAMQKVELSEYGSLYVNAYGEFVFQDRAYTTGSFTGTPVAFNDNGTQIPYFNAVWILNDVLIYNSAQVTRTGGTTQSAINQDSIDKYFVHSYNQQDLLMETDAVALDYAQAYVASRAETTVRCDAVTLDLYTNNYNAGIIAALSLDFFDPVTVTTTQPGSSDLSKTFQVFGVAHQITPNSWKTEFTTLEPIIDGFILDSTLSGILDTSVLSY
;
A
#
# COMPACT_ATOMS: atom_id res chain seq x y z
N VAL A 1 6.95 -7.02 -29.34
CA VAL A 1 5.80 -6.94 -28.44
C VAL A 1 5.62 -5.47 -28.03
N ALA A 2 4.36 -4.99 -27.95
CA ALA A 2 4.07 -3.63 -27.54
C ALA A 2 4.51 -3.43 -26.08
N VAL A 3 5.05 -2.28 -25.76
CA VAL A 3 5.32 -1.87 -24.37
C VAL A 3 4.15 -1.06 -23.84
N PRO A 4 3.91 -1.02 -22.52
CA PRO A 4 2.86 -0.18 -21.97
C PRO A 4 3.11 1.30 -22.26
N VAL A 5 2.04 2.04 -22.51
CA VAL A 5 2.08 3.50 -22.70
C VAL A 5 1.77 4.17 -21.37
N ILE A 6 2.72 4.95 -20.88
CA ILE A 6 2.54 5.76 -19.68
C ILE A 6 1.68 6.97 -19.97
N ASN A 7 0.79 7.28 -19.04
CA ASN A 7 0.05 8.53 -18.98
C ASN A 7 0.27 9.18 -17.61
N ALA A 8 0.81 10.40 -17.63
CA ALA A 8 1.09 11.20 -16.44
C ALA A 8 0.29 12.49 -16.49
N VAL A 9 -0.64 12.66 -15.56
CA VAL A 9 -1.59 13.77 -15.55
C VAL A 9 -1.48 14.53 -14.25
N ILE A 10 -1.40 15.85 -14.33
CA ILE A 10 -1.46 16.76 -13.19
C ILE A 10 -2.81 17.48 -13.22
N ASN A 11 -3.51 17.45 -12.09
CA ASN A 11 -4.78 18.16 -11.92
C ASN A 11 -4.61 19.28 -10.90
N PHE A 12 -4.69 20.53 -11.35
CA PHE A 12 -4.53 21.73 -10.54
C PHE A 12 -5.79 22.13 -9.75
N SER A 13 -6.90 21.37 -9.88
CA SER A 13 -8.09 21.62 -9.08
C SER A 13 -7.83 21.32 -7.59
N THR A 14 -8.65 21.90 -6.73
CA THR A 14 -8.66 21.62 -5.29
C THR A 14 -9.54 20.42 -4.94
N GLY A 15 -9.42 19.91 -3.73
CA GLY A 15 -10.17 18.76 -3.23
C GLY A 15 -9.45 17.41 -3.43
N PRO A 16 -9.87 16.37 -2.72
CA PRO A 16 -9.15 15.08 -2.68
C PRO A 16 -9.40 14.21 -3.90
N GLY A 17 -10.54 14.35 -4.59
CA GLY A 17 -10.93 13.46 -5.69
C GLY A 17 -10.06 13.62 -6.95
N PHE A 18 -9.75 12.49 -7.60
CA PHE A 18 -9.09 12.45 -8.91
C PHE A 18 -10.09 12.40 -10.07
N ALA A 19 -11.40 12.35 -9.76
CA ALA A 19 -12.45 12.31 -10.76
C ALA A 19 -12.31 13.47 -11.74
N GLN A 20 -12.48 13.17 -13.01
CA GLN A 20 -12.53 14.20 -14.06
C GLN A 20 -13.70 15.13 -13.78
N THR A 21 -13.51 16.40 -14.12
CA THR A 21 -14.58 17.38 -14.14
C THR A 21 -15.75 16.85 -14.96
N MET A 22 -16.97 17.09 -14.50
CA MET A 22 -18.19 16.73 -15.20
C MET A 22 -18.19 17.35 -16.60
N ILE A 23 -18.15 16.52 -17.62
CA ILE A 23 -18.32 16.95 -19.01
C ILE A 23 -19.82 16.93 -19.31
N LEU A 24 -20.35 17.99 -19.88
CA LEU A 24 -21.75 18.06 -20.26
C LEU A 24 -22.06 16.92 -21.24
N ASP A 25 -23.16 16.20 -21.00
CA ASP A 25 -23.62 15.03 -21.76
C ASP A 25 -22.85 13.70 -21.55
N GLU A 26 -21.71 13.69 -20.81
CA GLU A 26 -20.95 12.47 -20.50
C GLU A 26 -20.79 12.25 -19.00
N GLY A 27 -20.95 13.30 -18.20
CA GLY A 27 -20.74 13.24 -16.75
C GLY A 27 -21.94 12.65 -16.00
N LEU A 28 -21.66 11.78 -15.03
CA LEU A 28 -22.65 11.23 -14.12
C LEU A 28 -22.73 12.13 -12.88
N LEU A 29 -23.94 12.56 -12.53
CA LEU A 29 -24.23 13.16 -11.21
C LEU A 29 -23.84 12.13 -10.14
N ASP A 30 -23.24 12.56 -9.05
CA ASP A 30 -22.71 11.76 -7.94
C ASP A 30 -21.37 11.03 -8.22
N VAL A 31 -20.87 11.04 -9.45
CA VAL A 31 -19.56 10.45 -9.80
C VAL A 31 -18.55 11.53 -10.19
N ASN A 32 -18.99 12.51 -10.96
CA ASN A 32 -18.13 13.62 -11.44
C ASN A 32 -18.39 14.90 -10.62
N THR A 33 -17.32 15.62 -10.30
CA THR A 33 -17.46 16.94 -9.66
C THR A 33 -17.79 18.01 -10.67
N LEU A 34 -18.72 18.93 -10.33
CA LEU A 34 -18.93 20.15 -11.13
C LEU A 34 -17.62 20.91 -11.22
N GLY A 35 -17.16 21.15 -12.45
CA GLY A 35 -15.92 21.87 -12.68
C GLY A 35 -15.99 23.30 -12.18
N ASP A 36 -15.03 23.64 -11.35
CA ASP A 36 -14.64 25.04 -11.17
C ASP A 36 -13.93 25.49 -12.45
N ALA A 37 -14.17 26.71 -12.91
CA ALA A 37 -13.50 27.29 -14.09
C ALA A 37 -11.96 27.36 -13.96
N SER A 38 -11.41 27.06 -12.78
CA SER A 38 -9.99 26.99 -12.47
C SER A 38 -9.39 25.57 -12.56
N SER A 39 -10.19 24.53 -12.82
CA SER A 39 -9.66 23.17 -12.90
C SER A 39 -8.97 22.93 -14.23
N LEU A 40 -7.65 22.97 -14.22
CA LEU A 40 -6.81 22.65 -15.37
C LEU A 40 -6.19 21.26 -15.16
N ILE A 41 -6.49 20.35 -16.07
CA ILE A 41 -5.87 19.02 -16.14
C ILE A 41 -4.83 19.07 -17.26
N VAL A 42 -3.59 18.71 -16.92
CA VAL A 42 -2.46 18.77 -17.84
C VAL A 42 -1.86 17.39 -18.01
N ASP A 43 -1.79 16.94 -19.26
CA ASP A 43 -1.05 15.74 -19.65
C ASP A 43 0.42 16.10 -19.88
N VAL A 44 1.30 15.52 -19.05
CA VAL A 44 2.76 15.73 -19.15
C VAL A 44 3.48 14.50 -19.67
N SER A 45 2.77 13.50 -20.16
CA SER A 45 3.32 12.20 -20.60
C SER A 45 4.44 12.32 -21.61
N SER A 46 4.32 13.27 -22.56
CA SER A 46 5.32 13.50 -23.62
C SER A 46 6.62 14.13 -23.10
N GLN A 47 6.61 14.71 -21.90
CA GLN A 47 7.75 15.39 -21.27
C GLN A 47 8.45 14.48 -20.25
N VAL A 48 7.92 13.30 -19.98
CA VAL A 48 8.45 12.39 -18.95
C VAL A 48 9.84 11.89 -19.34
N ASP A 49 10.82 12.17 -18.48
CA ASP A 49 12.18 11.60 -18.53
C ASP A 49 12.26 10.32 -17.66
N SER A 50 11.72 10.37 -16.45
CA SER A 50 11.68 9.19 -15.58
C SER A 50 10.55 9.27 -14.54
N ILE A 51 10.06 8.08 -14.15
CA ILE A 51 9.10 7.91 -13.08
C ILE A 51 9.64 6.86 -12.12
N SER A 52 9.59 7.16 -10.82
CA SER A 52 9.82 6.20 -9.76
C SER A 52 8.63 6.25 -8.81
N THR A 53 7.96 5.13 -8.62
CA THR A 53 6.89 4.99 -7.63
C THR A 53 7.21 3.88 -6.65
N LYS A 54 6.78 4.06 -5.42
CA LYS A 54 6.84 3.00 -4.41
C LYS A 54 5.59 3.09 -3.53
N ARG A 55 4.81 2.01 -3.47
CA ARG A 55 3.65 1.85 -2.60
C ARG A 55 3.81 0.57 -1.78
N GLY A 56 3.17 0.53 -0.62
CA GLY A 56 3.14 -0.67 0.21
C GLY A 56 4.00 -0.59 1.46
N ARG A 57 4.39 -1.76 1.97
CA ARG A 57 5.25 -1.91 3.15
C ARG A 57 6.49 -2.74 2.84
N ASN A 58 7.51 -2.58 3.65
CA ASN A 58 8.65 -3.49 3.65
C ASN A 58 8.27 -4.80 4.39
N ALA A 59 8.96 -5.90 4.10
CA ALA A 59 8.71 -7.19 4.73
C ALA A 59 8.77 -7.16 6.29
N GLN A 60 9.49 -6.19 6.84
CA GLN A 60 9.69 -6.03 8.29
C GLN A 60 8.67 -5.10 8.96
N ALA A 61 7.87 -4.36 8.19
CA ALA A 61 6.90 -3.41 8.74
C ALA A 61 5.52 -4.07 8.84
N ASP A 62 4.88 -3.95 10.00
CA ASP A 62 3.51 -4.43 10.19
C ASP A 62 2.46 -3.48 9.59
N GLN A 63 2.84 -2.25 9.25
CA GLN A 63 1.95 -1.23 8.70
C GLN A 63 2.40 -0.75 7.33
N PHE A 64 1.45 -0.43 6.49
CA PHE A 64 1.69 0.19 5.20
C PHE A 64 2.21 1.61 5.37
N GLN A 65 3.14 1.98 4.51
CA GLN A 65 3.77 3.29 4.52
C GLN A 65 3.15 4.20 3.47
N THR A 66 3.34 5.50 3.64
CA THR A 66 2.93 6.49 2.64
C THR A 66 3.58 6.20 1.29
N GLY A 67 2.76 6.03 0.25
CA GLY A 67 3.21 5.86 -1.12
C GLY A 67 3.92 7.11 -1.64
N GLN A 68 4.92 6.93 -2.47
CA GLN A 68 5.79 7.97 -2.98
C GLN A 68 5.88 7.93 -4.50
N LEU A 69 5.93 9.11 -5.11
CA LEU A 69 6.19 9.31 -6.53
C LEU A 69 7.32 10.33 -6.69
N THR A 70 8.25 10.01 -7.56
CA THR A 70 9.20 10.97 -8.14
C THR A 70 9.00 10.95 -9.65
N LEU A 71 8.54 12.07 -10.20
CA LEU A 71 8.32 12.30 -11.62
C LEU A 71 9.32 13.35 -12.10
N ARG A 72 10.22 12.96 -13.01
CA ARG A 72 11.14 13.89 -13.67
C ARG A 72 10.68 14.16 -15.07
N ILE A 73 10.54 15.43 -15.41
CA ILE A 73 10.09 15.91 -16.72
C ILE A 73 11.14 16.82 -17.35
N VAL A 74 11.20 16.79 -18.67
CA VAL A 74 11.95 17.76 -19.46
C VAL A 74 11.15 19.06 -19.49
N ASP A 75 11.71 20.14 -18.96
CA ASP A 75 11.02 21.42 -18.75
C ASP A 75 11.83 22.57 -19.38
N GLN A 76 12.02 22.50 -20.68
CA GLN A 76 12.90 23.41 -21.45
C GLN A 76 12.44 24.86 -21.42
N ASN A 77 11.11 25.09 -21.30
CA ASN A 77 10.51 26.40 -21.23
C ASN A 77 10.35 26.92 -19.80
N GLY A 78 10.61 26.10 -18.79
CA GLY A 78 10.34 26.42 -17.40
C GLY A 78 8.84 26.53 -17.09
N ASP A 79 8.01 25.73 -17.76
CA ASP A 79 6.55 25.73 -17.57
C ASP A 79 6.16 25.29 -16.17
N PHE A 80 6.96 24.42 -15.55
CA PHE A 80 6.79 23.94 -14.17
C PHE A 80 7.65 24.66 -13.13
N ASN A 81 8.25 25.80 -13.49
CA ASN A 81 8.94 26.65 -12.52
C ASN A 81 7.95 27.65 -11.89
N PRO A 82 7.67 27.56 -10.57
CA PRO A 82 6.73 28.47 -9.90
C PRO A 82 7.10 29.95 -9.98
N GLN A 83 8.36 30.29 -10.28
CA GLN A 83 8.86 31.65 -10.41
C GLN A 83 8.81 32.21 -11.85
N ASN A 84 8.38 31.41 -12.82
CA ASN A 84 8.32 31.83 -14.21
C ASN A 84 6.95 32.47 -14.54
N PRO A 85 6.82 33.81 -14.65
CA PRO A 85 5.54 34.44 -14.95
C PRO A 85 5.04 34.21 -16.38
N ALA A 86 5.90 33.67 -17.27
CA ALA A 86 5.51 33.29 -18.65
C ALA A 86 4.97 31.84 -18.69
N SER A 87 5.04 31.09 -17.60
CA SER A 87 4.48 29.75 -17.53
C SER A 87 2.95 29.77 -17.68
N PRO A 88 2.36 28.88 -18.50
CA PRO A 88 0.91 28.72 -18.57
C PRO A 88 0.30 28.27 -17.23
N TYR A 89 1.12 27.79 -16.30
CA TYR A 89 0.71 27.28 -14.98
C TYR A 89 1.14 28.19 -13.81
N TYR A 90 1.60 29.41 -14.08
CA TYR A 90 2.27 30.32 -13.14
C TYR A 90 1.57 30.47 -11.77
N THR A 91 0.26 30.58 -11.72
CA THR A 91 -0.48 30.72 -10.44
C THR A 91 -1.03 29.40 -9.91
N LEU A 92 -0.90 28.32 -10.66
CA LEU A 92 -1.48 27.00 -10.38
C LEU A 92 -0.48 26.06 -9.72
N LEU A 93 0.83 26.32 -9.85
CA LEU A 93 1.92 25.49 -9.33
C LEU A 93 2.03 25.63 -7.80
N ASN A 94 1.12 25.00 -7.10
CA ASN A 94 1.10 24.97 -5.64
C ASN A 94 1.28 23.53 -5.13
N PRO A 95 1.85 23.33 -3.94
CA PRO A 95 1.80 22.03 -3.28
C PRO A 95 0.37 21.51 -3.11
N MET A 96 0.22 20.21 -2.90
CA MET A 96 -1.05 19.50 -2.72
C MET A 96 -1.95 19.51 -3.96
N ARG A 97 -1.40 19.78 -5.14
CA ARG A 97 -2.07 19.48 -6.42
C ARG A 97 -2.00 17.99 -6.71
N LYS A 98 -2.98 17.48 -7.44
CA LYS A 98 -3.13 16.05 -7.68
C LYS A 98 -2.29 15.59 -8.86
N VAL A 99 -1.73 14.40 -8.75
CA VAL A 99 -1.03 13.70 -9.84
C VAL A 99 -1.57 12.29 -9.95
N LEU A 100 -1.80 11.86 -11.19
CA LEU A 100 -2.24 10.51 -11.52
C LEU A 100 -1.29 9.94 -12.57
N ILE A 101 -0.74 8.76 -12.27
CA ILE A 101 0.06 7.98 -13.21
C ILE A 101 -0.72 6.73 -13.56
N THR A 102 -0.94 6.50 -14.85
CA THR A 102 -1.57 5.29 -15.38
C THR A 102 -0.72 4.69 -16.49
N ALA A 103 -0.96 3.44 -16.79
CA ALA A 103 -0.35 2.74 -17.91
C ALA A 103 -1.41 2.06 -18.76
N THR A 104 -1.36 2.25 -20.08
CA THR A 104 -2.27 1.57 -21.00
C THR A 104 -1.54 0.46 -21.73
N TYR A 105 -2.08 -0.75 -21.65
CA TYR A 105 -1.56 -1.93 -22.35
C TYR A 105 -2.70 -2.78 -22.93
N SER A 106 -2.60 -3.14 -24.19
CA SER A 106 -3.62 -3.93 -24.90
C SER A 106 -5.05 -3.38 -24.78
N GLY A 107 -5.21 -2.04 -24.73
CA GLY A 107 -6.49 -1.36 -24.61
C GLY A 107 -7.06 -1.28 -23.19
N VAL A 108 -6.35 -1.81 -22.19
CA VAL A 108 -6.70 -1.69 -20.76
C VAL A 108 -5.80 -0.66 -20.10
N THR A 109 -6.40 0.24 -19.31
CA THR A 109 -5.67 1.24 -18.52
C THR A 109 -5.60 0.79 -17.07
N TYR A 110 -4.38 0.72 -16.56
CA TYR A 110 -4.06 0.31 -15.19
C TYR A 110 -3.60 1.53 -14.38
N PRO A 111 -4.09 1.72 -13.16
CA PRO A 111 -3.58 2.75 -12.27
C PRO A 111 -2.21 2.32 -11.72
N ILE A 112 -1.27 3.24 -11.66
CA ILE A 112 0.06 3.01 -11.09
C ILE A 112 0.22 3.76 -9.78
N PHE A 113 -0.18 5.03 -9.76
CA PHE A 113 -0.07 5.90 -8.60
C PHE A 113 -1.04 7.07 -8.69
N ALA A 114 -1.71 7.37 -7.61
CA ALA A 114 -2.48 8.59 -7.41
C ALA A 114 -2.05 9.26 -6.10
N GLY A 115 -1.82 10.56 -6.14
CA GLY A 115 -1.33 11.27 -4.97
C GLY A 115 -1.30 12.79 -5.12
N PHE A 116 -0.63 13.43 -4.17
CA PHE A 116 -0.60 14.87 -3.99
C PHE A 116 0.83 15.38 -4.07
N ILE A 117 1.06 16.36 -4.92
CA ILE A 117 2.39 16.94 -5.16
C ILE A 117 2.87 17.67 -3.92
N THR A 118 4.06 17.34 -3.45
CA THR A 118 4.70 17.97 -2.30
C THR A 118 5.72 19.03 -2.71
N SER A 119 6.38 18.83 -3.86
CA SER A 119 7.36 19.81 -4.35
C SER A 119 7.52 19.80 -5.85
N TYR A 120 7.93 20.96 -6.37
CA TYR A 120 8.46 21.17 -7.71
C TYR A 120 9.90 21.64 -7.56
N THR A 121 10.86 20.87 -8.08
CA THR A 121 12.28 21.18 -7.98
C THR A 121 12.89 21.31 -9.36
N THR A 122 13.20 22.53 -9.79
CA THR A 122 13.86 22.80 -11.07
C THR A 122 15.38 22.71 -10.92
N THR A 123 16.03 21.93 -11.78
CA THR A 123 17.49 21.86 -11.85
C THR A 123 17.97 22.70 -13.02
N THR A 124 18.69 23.78 -12.70
CA THR A 124 19.26 24.68 -13.69
C THR A 124 20.62 24.15 -14.13
N PRO A 125 20.85 23.91 -15.43
CA PRO A 125 22.13 23.44 -15.92
C PRO A 125 23.21 24.53 -15.81
N LYS A 126 24.47 24.10 -15.81
CA LYS A 126 25.62 25.00 -15.74
C LYS A 126 25.81 25.83 -17.03
N PHE A 127 25.43 25.27 -18.18
CA PHE A 127 25.63 25.88 -19.48
C PHE A 127 24.29 26.20 -20.15
N THR A 128 24.24 27.33 -20.85
CA THR A 128 23.08 27.69 -21.68
C THR A 128 22.94 26.70 -22.82
N GLY A 129 21.73 26.11 -22.98
CA GLY A 129 21.42 25.15 -24.03
C GLY A 129 21.41 23.68 -23.54
N ASP A 130 21.81 23.41 -22.29
CA ASP A 130 21.63 22.09 -21.70
C ASP A 130 20.14 21.83 -21.40
N VAL A 131 19.78 20.56 -21.29
CA VAL A 131 18.41 20.16 -20.98
C VAL A 131 18.04 20.54 -19.55
N VAL A 132 16.94 21.26 -19.41
CA VAL A 132 16.38 21.64 -18.10
C VAL A 132 15.38 20.57 -17.66
N TYR A 133 15.46 20.18 -16.41
CA TYR A 133 14.55 19.22 -15.81
C TYR A 133 13.82 19.81 -14.61
N THR A 134 12.53 19.50 -14.49
CA THR A 134 11.79 19.71 -13.26
C THR A 134 11.45 18.34 -12.65
N THR A 135 11.80 18.18 -11.39
CA THR A 135 11.46 17.00 -10.58
C THR A 135 10.26 17.34 -9.72
N ILE A 136 9.19 16.58 -9.91
CA ILE A 136 7.95 16.68 -9.14
C ILE A 136 7.92 15.50 -8.17
N THR A 137 7.84 15.77 -6.86
CA THR A 137 7.63 14.73 -5.86
C THR A 137 6.20 14.75 -5.36
N ALA A 138 5.63 13.59 -5.16
CA ALA A 138 4.27 13.44 -4.64
C ALA A 138 4.17 12.28 -3.66
N VAL A 139 3.16 12.31 -2.83
CA VAL A 139 2.81 11.29 -1.84
C VAL A 139 1.32 10.98 -1.90
N ASP A 140 0.93 9.80 -1.42
CA ASP A 140 -0.47 9.37 -1.40
C ASP A 140 -1.33 10.11 -0.35
N ALA A 141 -2.58 9.66 -0.20
CA ALA A 141 -3.57 10.26 0.69
C ALA A 141 -3.21 10.17 2.19
N PHE A 142 -2.31 9.28 2.60
CA PHE A 142 -1.83 9.23 3.99
C PHE A 142 -1.26 10.58 4.45
N ARG A 143 -0.65 11.33 3.53
CA ARG A 143 -0.13 12.67 3.85
C ARG A 143 -1.21 13.64 4.29
N LEU A 144 -2.41 13.59 3.68
CA LEU A 144 -3.53 14.43 4.08
C LEU A 144 -4.04 14.05 5.48
N ALA A 145 -4.19 12.75 5.74
CA ALA A 145 -4.58 12.25 7.06
C ALA A 145 -3.52 12.54 8.13
N GLN A 146 -2.23 12.55 7.77
CA GLN A 146 -1.13 12.92 8.68
C GLN A 146 -1.16 14.41 9.03
N ASN A 147 -1.56 15.26 8.11
CA ASN A 147 -1.64 16.71 8.35
C ASN A 147 -2.90 17.12 9.12
N ALA A 148 -3.96 16.28 9.09
CA ALA A 148 -5.23 16.57 9.76
C ALA A 148 -5.14 16.22 11.25
N GLN A 149 -5.31 17.22 12.11
CA GLN A 149 -5.32 17.06 13.57
C GLN A 149 -6.75 16.82 14.05
N ILE A 150 -6.94 15.79 14.87
CA ILE A 150 -8.19 15.48 15.55
C ILE A 150 -7.94 15.32 17.06
N SER A 151 -8.92 15.63 17.89
CA SER A 151 -8.86 15.36 19.33
C SER A 151 -9.84 14.28 19.74
N THR A 152 -11.09 14.40 19.31
CA THR A 152 -12.16 13.45 19.59
C THR A 152 -12.81 13.05 18.29
N VAL A 153 -13.02 11.76 18.08
CA VAL A 153 -13.80 11.27 16.95
C VAL A 153 -15.28 11.35 17.30
N VAL A 154 -16.06 12.08 16.49
CA VAL A 154 -17.47 12.30 16.73
C VAL A 154 -18.23 10.97 16.67
N ASP A 155 -19.17 10.77 17.60
CA ASP A 155 -20.00 9.56 17.73
C ASP A 155 -19.22 8.23 17.85
N ALA A 156 -17.96 8.29 18.28
CA ALA A 156 -17.10 7.14 18.45
C ALA A 156 -17.22 6.52 19.84
N GLY A 157 -18.39 6.01 20.17
CA GLY A 157 -18.66 5.24 21.39
C GLY A 157 -17.99 3.86 21.40
N ALA A 158 -18.09 3.16 22.55
CA ALA A 158 -17.69 1.76 22.66
C ALA A 158 -18.65 0.83 21.87
N GLY A 159 -18.19 -0.38 21.55
CA GLY A 159 -18.97 -1.40 20.85
C GLY A 159 -19.07 -1.22 19.33
N GLN A 160 -18.33 -0.27 18.75
CA GLN A 160 -18.32 -0.07 17.30
C GLN A 160 -17.27 -0.97 16.63
N PRO A 161 -17.60 -1.59 15.48
CA PRO A 161 -16.60 -2.28 14.66
C PRO A 161 -15.48 -1.33 14.22
N SER A 162 -14.29 -1.88 14.01
CA SER A 162 -13.08 -1.15 13.63
C SER A 162 -13.26 -0.31 12.35
N GLY A 163 -13.83 -0.87 11.30
CA GLY A 163 -14.05 -0.13 10.05
C GLY A 163 -15.07 1.01 10.19
N THR A 164 -16.08 0.84 11.06
CA THR A 164 -17.00 1.94 11.39
C THR A 164 -16.25 3.12 12.02
N ARG A 165 -15.26 2.83 12.90
CA ARG A 165 -14.41 3.85 13.50
C ARG A 165 -13.56 4.56 12.46
N ILE A 166 -12.95 3.83 11.52
CA ILE A 166 -12.17 4.40 10.42
C ILE A 166 -13.04 5.31 9.55
N ASN A 167 -14.24 4.87 9.18
CA ASN A 167 -15.16 5.71 8.41
C ASN A 167 -15.48 7.02 9.11
N LYS A 168 -15.74 7.01 10.44
CA LYS A 168 -15.98 8.23 11.20
C LYS A 168 -14.81 9.19 11.25
N ILE A 169 -13.57 8.65 11.31
CA ILE A 169 -12.36 9.48 11.22
C ILE A 169 -12.26 10.12 9.84
N LEU A 170 -12.50 9.36 8.77
CA LEU A 170 -12.49 9.87 7.40
C LEU A 170 -13.61 10.90 7.14
N ASP A 171 -14.81 10.70 7.71
CA ASP A 171 -15.89 11.69 7.66
C ASP A 171 -15.49 13.00 8.33
N GLN A 172 -14.85 12.93 9.48
CA GLN A 172 -14.44 14.10 10.25
C GLN A 172 -13.40 14.95 9.53
N ILE A 173 -12.51 14.34 8.73
CA ILE A 173 -11.53 15.07 7.91
C ILE A 173 -12.07 15.42 6.51
N GLY A 174 -13.35 15.12 6.23
CA GLY A 174 -14.01 15.43 4.96
C GLY A 174 -13.53 14.60 3.77
N TRP A 175 -13.02 13.38 4.02
CA TRP A 175 -12.62 12.48 2.94
C TRP A 175 -13.85 11.87 2.27
N PRO A 176 -13.98 11.91 0.91
CA PRO A 176 -15.18 11.44 0.21
C PRO A 176 -15.46 9.94 0.41
N ALA A 177 -16.72 9.58 0.57
CA ALA A 177 -17.13 8.18 0.68
C ALA A 177 -16.83 7.38 -0.60
N SER A 178 -16.87 8.02 -1.76
CA SER A 178 -16.54 7.40 -3.06
C SER A 178 -15.04 7.07 -3.23
N MET A 179 -14.21 7.48 -2.28
CA MET A 179 -12.76 7.20 -2.29
C MET A 179 -12.35 6.35 -1.08
N ARG A 180 -13.23 5.42 -0.68
CA ARG A 180 -13.02 4.51 0.44
C ARG A 180 -13.48 3.10 0.08
N ASP A 181 -12.70 2.13 0.50
CA ASP A 181 -13.07 0.72 0.51
C ASP A 181 -12.73 0.17 1.92
N ILE A 182 -13.73 0.21 2.80
CA ILE A 182 -13.53 -0.03 4.24
C ILE A 182 -14.38 -1.22 4.68
N ASP A 183 -13.74 -2.32 5.01
CA ASP A 183 -14.38 -3.46 5.64
C ASP A 183 -15.02 -3.06 6.97
N THR A 184 -16.09 -3.74 7.36
CA THR A 184 -16.75 -3.48 8.65
C THR A 184 -15.80 -3.71 9.83
N GLY A 185 -14.93 -4.73 9.73
CA GLY A 185 -14.05 -5.17 10.79
C GLY A 185 -14.73 -6.11 11.79
N LEU A 186 -13.92 -6.94 12.43
CA LEU A 186 -14.38 -8.00 13.35
C LEU A 186 -14.18 -7.64 14.82
N THR A 187 -13.27 -6.70 15.13
CA THR A 187 -13.01 -6.26 16.51
C THR A 187 -13.89 -5.06 16.87
N THR A 188 -14.54 -5.14 18.01
CA THR A 188 -15.21 -4.00 18.62
C THR A 188 -14.23 -3.11 19.37
N MET A 189 -14.40 -1.80 19.19
CA MET A 189 -13.51 -0.77 19.72
C MET A 189 -14.07 -0.14 20.99
N GLN A 190 -13.20 0.17 21.93
CA GLN A 190 -13.52 1.05 23.06
C GLN A 190 -13.98 2.43 22.57
N ALA A 191 -14.57 3.23 23.47
CA ALA A 191 -14.82 4.64 23.20
C ALA A 191 -13.51 5.35 22.79
N ASP A 192 -13.63 6.34 21.92
CA ASP A 192 -12.48 7.13 21.49
C ASP A 192 -11.80 7.80 22.71
N PRO A 193 -10.47 7.75 22.82
CA PRO A 193 -9.76 8.30 23.99
C PRO A 193 -9.82 9.83 24.10
N GLY A 194 -10.27 10.53 23.05
CA GLY A 194 -10.39 11.98 23.07
C GLY A 194 -9.07 12.75 23.17
N THR A 195 -7.95 12.13 22.79
CA THR A 195 -6.61 12.73 22.86
C THR A 195 -6.20 13.36 21.53
N PRO A 196 -5.50 14.51 21.55
CA PRO A 196 -4.98 15.14 20.33
C PRO A 196 -4.00 14.22 19.59
N ARG A 197 -4.25 13.97 18.32
CA ARG A 197 -3.44 13.14 17.43
C ARG A 197 -3.77 13.42 15.96
N THR A 198 -2.97 12.92 15.04
CA THR A 198 -3.32 13.00 13.62
C THR A 198 -4.43 11.98 13.27
N ALA A 199 -5.19 12.26 12.22
CA ALA A 199 -6.19 11.32 11.72
C ALA A 199 -5.54 10.00 11.28
N LEU A 200 -4.33 10.04 10.70
CA LEU A 200 -3.58 8.85 10.33
C LEU A 200 -3.23 8.01 11.56
N GLU A 201 -2.66 8.61 12.62
CA GLU A 201 -2.35 7.91 13.87
C GLU A 201 -3.60 7.28 14.50
N ALA A 202 -4.75 7.98 14.44
CA ALA A 202 -6.01 7.44 14.94
C ALA A 202 -6.46 6.20 14.13
N MET A 203 -6.39 6.25 12.81
CA MET A 203 -6.73 5.11 11.94
C MET A 203 -5.74 3.95 12.10
N GLN A 204 -4.44 4.23 12.18
CA GLN A 204 -3.41 3.20 12.40
C GLN A 204 -3.55 2.52 13.76
N LYS A 205 -4.03 3.24 14.78
CA LYS A 205 -4.34 2.62 16.07
C LYS A 205 -5.52 1.65 15.98
N VAL A 206 -6.53 1.97 15.17
CA VAL A 206 -7.65 1.07 14.88
C VAL A 206 -7.16 -0.15 14.09
N GLU A 207 -6.35 0.06 13.06
CA GLU A 207 -5.71 -1.00 12.26
C GLU A 207 -4.97 -2.00 13.14
N LEU A 208 -4.08 -1.52 14.02
CA LEU A 208 -3.34 -2.37 14.96
C LEU A 208 -4.26 -3.10 15.94
N SER A 209 -5.36 -2.46 16.38
CA SER A 209 -6.31 -3.08 17.31
C SER A 209 -7.17 -4.16 16.64
N GLU A 210 -7.38 -4.08 15.33
CA GLU A 210 -8.05 -5.10 14.52
C GLU A 210 -7.12 -6.24 14.09
N TYR A 211 -5.81 -6.00 14.02
CA TYR A 211 -4.87 -6.84 13.28
C TYR A 211 -5.20 -6.89 11.78
N GLY A 212 -5.74 -5.80 11.28
CA GLY A 212 -6.09 -5.59 9.88
C GLY A 212 -4.98 -4.91 9.09
N SER A 213 -5.35 -4.33 7.96
CA SER A 213 -4.43 -3.56 7.12
C SER A 213 -5.09 -2.30 6.57
N LEU A 214 -4.45 -1.16 6.79
CA LEU A 214 -4.86 0.14 6.27
C LEU A 214 -3.84 0.61 5.24
N TYR A 215 -4.29 0.93 4.03
CA TYR A 215 -3.42 1.42 2.97
C TYR A 215 -4.15 2.35 2.00
N VAL A 216 -3.38 2.94 1.09
CA VAL A 216 -3.92 3.68 -0.06
C VAL A 216 -3.61 2.89 -1.32
N ASN A 217 -4.64 2.56 -2.09
CA ASN A 217 -4.50 1.81 -3.34
C ASN A 217 -3.98 2.69 -4.49
N ALA A 218 -3.78 2.10 -5.68
CA ALA A 218 -3.26 2.81 -6.85
C ALA A 218 -4.21 3.89 -7.38
N TYR A 219 -5.50 3.84 -7.04
CA TYR A 219 -6.50 4.86 -7.38
C TYR A 219 -6.50 6.05 -6.42
N GLY A 220 -5.77 5.97 -5.29
CA GLY A 220 -5.74 6.98 -4.25
C GLY A 220 -6.86 6.86 -3.21
N GLU A 221 -7.53 5.72 -3.14
CA GLU A 221 -8.58 5.42 -2.17
C GLU A 221 -7.99 4.88 -0.87
N PHE A 222 -8.55 5.25 0.28
CA PHE A 222 -8.29 4.57 1.53
C PHE A 222 -8.97 3.20 1.51
N VAL A 223 -8.16 2.18 1.76
CA VAL A 223 -8.62 0.80 1.90
C VAL A 223 -8.32 0.30 3.30
N PHE A 224 -9.30 -0.31 3.93
CA PHE A 224 -9.13 -1.02 5.18
C PHE A 224 -9.67 -2.44 5.03
N GLN A 225 -8.79 -3.41 5.21
CA GLN A 225 -9.13 -4.82 5.22
C GLN A 225 -9.02 -5.35 6.64
N ASP A 226 -10.02 -6.08 7.07
CA ASP A 226 -10.03 -6.70 8.39
C ASP A 226 -9.09 -7.92 8.44
N ARG A 227 -8.93 -8.49 9.63
CA ARG A 227 -8.04 -9.64 9.82
C ARG A 227 -8.45 -10.89 9.06
N ALA A 228 -9.76 -11.11 8.79
CA ALA A 228 -10.19 -12.27 8.02
C ALA A 228 -9.65 -12.24 6.60
N TYR A 229 -9.52 -11.06 6.01
CA TYR A 229 -8.88 -10.90 4.70
C TYR A 229 -7.36 -11.08 4.77
N THR A 230 -6.72 -10.53 5.79
CA THR A 230 -5.25 -10.49 5.90
C THR A 230 -4.64 -11.80 6.37
N THR A 231 -5.39 -12.61 7.14
CA THR A 231 -4.94 -13.91 7.68
C THR A 231 -5.58 -15.10 6.98
N GLY A 232 -6.54 -14.87 6.10
CA GLY A 232 -7.23 -15.91 5.36
C GLY A 232 -6.36 -16.63 4.32
N SER A 233 -6.84 -17.77 3.86
CA SER A 233 -6.25 -18.48 2.72
C SER A 233 -6.31 -17.60 1.47
N PHE A 234 -5.32 -17.75 0.58
CA PHE A 234 -5.27 -17.02 -0.68
C PHE A 234 -6.61 -17.01 -1.41
N THR A 235 -7.10 -15.81 -1.72
CA THR A 235 -8.24 -15.64 -2.63
C THR A 235 -7.71 -15.53 -4.05
N GLY A 236 -8.12 -16.45 -4.92
CA GLY A 236 -7.74 -16.44 -6.33
C GLY A 236 -6.61 -17.41 -6.69
N THR A 237 -6.31 -17.48 -7.98
CA THR A 237 -5.23 -18.32 -8.52
C THR A 237 -3.93 -17.52 -8.49
N PRO A 238 -2.86 -18.01 -7.82
CA PRO A 238 -1.59 -17.33 -7.78
C PRO A 238 -0.99 -17.11 -9.18
N VAL A 239 -0.47 -15.92 -9.42
CA VAL A 239 0.33 -15.64 -10.62
C VAL A 239 1.70 -16.28 -10.43
N ALA A 240 2.08 -17.15 -11.39
CA ALA A 240 3.29 -17.95 -11.26
C ALA A 240 4.48 -17.34 -12.01
N PHE A 241 5.57 -17.14 -11.28
CA PHE A 241 6.85 -16.68 -11.78
C PHE A 241 7.90 -17.79 -11.71
N ASN A 242 8.76 -17.93 -12.72
CA ASN A 242 9.89 -18.86 -12.67
C ASN A 242 11.08 -18.41 -13.53
N ASP A 243 12.21 -19.13 -13.37
CA ASP A 243 13.45 -18.93 -14.14
C ASP A 243 13.67 -19.98 -15.24
N ASN A 244 12.80 -21.00 -15.36
CA ASN A 244 12.96 -22.09 -16.31
C ASN A 244 12.16 -21.92 -17.61
N GLY A 245 11.43 -20.80 -17.76
CA GLY A 245 10.70 -20.43 -18.99
C GLY A 245 9.35 -21.12 -19.17
N THR A 246 8.83 -21.86 -18.19
CA THR A 246 7.51 -22.50 -18.27
C THR A 246 6.38 -21.60 -17.78
N GLN A 247 6.70 -20.55 -17.03
CA GLN A 247 5.79 -19.54 -16.47
C GLN A 247 6.29 -18.14 -16.83
N ILE A 248 5.78 -17.11 -16.15
CA ILE A 248 6.24 -15.74 -16.33
C ILE A 248 7.68 -15.62 -15.81
N PRO A 249 8.67 -15.27 -16.66
CA PRO A 249 10.03 -15.11 -16.20
C PRO A 249 10.19 -13.85 -15.38
N TYR A 250 10.95 -13.92 -14.30
CA TYR A 250 11.40 -12.75 -13.54
C TYR A 250 12.81 -12.32 -13.96
N PHE A 251 13.14 -11.06 -13.72
CA PHE A 251 14.49 -10.52 -13.89
C PHE A 251 15.39 -10.87 -12.70
N ASN A 252 14.82 -10.78 -11.50
CA ASN A 252 15.49 -11.10 -10.25
C ASN A 252 14.50 -11.57 -9.19
N ALA A 253 14.91 -12.52 -8.33
CA ALA A 253 14.18 -12.96 -7.16
C ALA A 253 15.15 -13.00 -5.97
N VAL A 254 14.79 -12.34 -4.86
CA VAL A 254 15.65 -12.22 -3.67
C VAL A 254 15.15 -13.18 -2.61
N TRP A 255 15.86 -14.29 -2.46
CA TRP A 255 15.57 -15.29 -1.43
C TRP A 255 16.41 -15.02 -0.18
N ILE A 256 15.78 -15.09 0.99
CA ILE A 256 16.42 -14.79 2.26
C ILE A 256 15.98 -15.77 3.34
N LEU A 257 16.90 -16.08 4.25
CA LEU A 257 16.64 -16.74 5.52
C LEU A 257 17.31 -15.90 6.60
N ASN A 258 16.53 -15.28 7.45
CA ASN A 258 17.04 -14.51 8.61
C ASN A 258 16.03 -14.56 9.76
N ASP A 259 16.38 -13.96 10.88
CA ASP A 259 15.63 -13.94 12.13
C ASP A 259 14.71 -12.70 12.30
N VAL A 260 14.72 -11.79 11.34
CA VAL A 260 14.07 -10.46 11.47
C VAL A 260 12.55 -10.55 11.69
N LEU A 261 11.91 -11.60 11.17
CA LEU A 261 10.47 -11.82 11.32
C LEU A 261 10.12 -12.82 12.44
N ILE A 262 11.10 -13.29 13.20
CA ILE A 262 10.83 -14.14 14.37
C ILE A 262 10.30 -13.27 15.51
N TYR A 263 9.14 -13.64 16.04
CA TYR A 263 8.59 -13.11 17.27
C TYR A 263 8.01 -14.27 18.08
N ASN A 264 8.67 -14.63 19.17
CA ASN A 264 8.32 -15.76 20.02
C ASN A 264 7.87 -15.36 21.42
N SER A 265 7.80 -14.07 21.68
CA SER A 265 7.26 -13.48 22.90
C SER A 265 6.47 -12.22 22.53
N ALA A 266 5.20 -12.15 22.84
CA ALA A 266 4.36 -10.99 22.59
C ALA A 266 3.72 -10.48 23.89
N GLN A 267 3.67 -9.16 24.01
CA GLN A 267 2.97 -8.45 25.09
C GLN A 267 2.02 -7.45 24.45
N VAL A 268 0.74 -7.56 24.75
CA VAL A 268 -0.31 -6.71 24.20
C VAL A 268 -1.13 -6.12 25.34
N THR A 269 -1.30 -4.80 25.31
CA THR A 269 -2.05 -4.07 26.34
C THR A 269 -3.07 -3.18 25.66
N ARG A 270 -4.35 -3.36 25.99
CA ARG A 270 -5.39 -2.41 25.59
C ARG A 270 -5.42 -1.19 26.51
N THR A 271 -5.98 -0.10 26.05
CA THR A 271 -6.18 1.10 26.87
C THR A 271 -7.01 0.76 28.12
N GLY A 272 -6.45 1.06 29.30
CA GLY A 272 -7.09 0.78 30.60
C GLY A 272 -7.21 -0.70 30.95
N GLY A 273 -6.58 -1.61 30.21
CA GLY A 273 -6.54 -3.04 30.49
C GLY A 273 -5.26 -3.50 31.19
N THR A 274 -5.13 -4.82 31.34
CA THR A 274 -3.92 -5.48 31.86
C THR A 274 -3.11 -6.04 30.69
N THR A 275 -1.79 -6.03 30.83
CA THR A 275 -0.90 -6.63 29.81
C THR A 275 -1.16 -8.11 29.67
N GLN A 276 -1.47 -8.53 28.46
CA GLN A 276 -1.63 -9.92 28.07
C GLN A 276 -0.35 -10.39 27.41
N SER A 277 0.06 -11.63 27.68
CA SER A 277 1.34 -12.17 27.19
C SER A 277 1.17 -13.56 26.60
N ALA A 278 1.87 -13.80 25.50
CA ALA A 278 2.01 -15.11 24.87
C ALA A 278 3.48 -15.40 24.59
N ILE A 279 3.89 -16.66 24.74
CA ILE A 279 5.26 -17.12 24.44
C ILE A 279 5.22 -18.46 23.72
N ASN A 280 6.23 -18.70 22.87
CA ASN A 280 6.54 -20.01 22.31
C ASN A 280 7.92 -20.44 22.85
N GLN A 281 7.93 -21.37 23.83
CA GLN A 281 9.16 -21.77 24.51
C GLN A 281 10.11 -22.53 23.57
N ASP A 282 9.59 -23.38 22.69
CA ASP A 282 10.41 -24.15 21.76
C ASP A 282 11.17 -23.23 20.79
N SER A 283 10.53 -22.17 20.34
CA SER A 283 11.16 -21.12 19.52
C SER A 283 12.20 -20.33 20.32
N ILE A 284 11.90 -19.98 21.57
CA ILE A 284 12.86 -19.30 22.47
C ILE A 284 14.11 -20.13 22.67
N ASP A 285 13.95 -21.42 22.90
CA ASP A 285 15.08 -22.36 23.12
C ASP A 285 15.95 -22.49 21.86
N LYS A 286 15.35 -22.29 20.67
CA LYS A 286 16.01 -22.37 19.36
C LYS A 286 16.66 -21.07 18.89
N TYR A 287 15.96 -19.94 19.10
CA TYR A 287 16.33 -18.64 18.49
C TYR A 287 16.60 -17.53 19.51
N PHE A 288 16.54 -17.81 20.81
CA PHE A 288 16.49 -16.82 21.88
C PHE A 288 15.19 -15.98 21.84
N VAL A 289 15.06 -15.04 22.78
CA VAL A 289 13.86 -14.22 22.92
C VAL A 289 13.83 -13.12 21.84
N HIS A 290 12.79 -13.14 21.04
CA HIS A 290 12.40 -12.08 20.11
C HIS A 290 11.05 -11.51 20.54
N SER A 291 11.06 -10.29 21.07
CA SER A 291 9.90 -9.71 21.73
C SER A 291 9.13 -8.74 20.83
N TYR A 292 7.81 -8.85 20.86
CA TYR A 292 6.86 -7.90 20.31
C TYR A 292 6.09 -7.23 21.46
N ASN A 293 5.92 -5.91 21.41
CA ASN A 293 5.19 -5.19 22.44
C ASN A 293 4.29 -4.13 21.80
N GLN A 294 2.99 -4.22 22.08
CA GLN A 294 2.01 -3.22 21.67
C GLN A 294 1.20 -2.75 22.88
N GLN A 295 1.02 -1.44 22.97
CA GLN A 295 0.32 -0.80 24.08
C GLN A 295 -0.77 0.15 23.57
N ASP A 296 -1.69 0.45 24.48
CA ASP A 296 -2.77 1.41 24.26
C ASP A 296 -3.69 1.04 23.07
N LEU A 297 -3.88 -0.23 22.79
CA LEU A 297 -4.79 -0.71 21.77
C LEU A 297 -6.26 -0.46 22.16
N LEU A 298 -7.13 -0.39 21.16
CA LEU A 298 -8.53 0.06 21.34
C LEU A 298 -9.54 -1.10 21.43
N MET A 299 -9.10 -2.36 21.46
CA MET A 299 -10.02 -3.48 21.68
C MET A 299 -10.71 -3.39 23.06
N GLU A 300 -11.96 -3.89 23.16
CA GLU A 300 -12.78 -3.72 24.37
C GLU A 300 -12.37 -4.61 25.53
N THR A 301 -11.79 -5.80 25.29
CA THR A 301 -11.53 -6.78 26.33
C THR A 301 -10.07 -7.24 26.36
N ASP A 302 -9.61 -7.64 27.55
CA ASP A 302 -8.28 -8.25 27.70
C ASP A 302 -8.20 -9.64 27.04
N ALA A 303 -9.35 -10.32 26.83
CA ALA A 303 -9.40 -11.59 26.11
C ALA A 303 -9.00 -11.40 24.64
N VAL A 304 -9.52 -10.36 23.94
CA VAL A 304 -9.12 -10.05 22.56
C VAL A 304 -7.65 -9.66 22.48
N ALA A 305 -7.11 -8.98 23.50
CA ALA A 305 -5.68 -8.66 23.56
C ALA A 305 -4.81 -9.92 23.73
N LEU A 306 -5.30 -10.92 24.49
CA LEU A 306 -4.62 -12.21 24.63
C LEU A 306 -4.67 -13.00 23.32
N ASP A 307 -5.83 -13.10 22.69
CA ASP A 307 -5.98 -13.76 21.37
C ASP A 307 -5.03 -13.15 20.34
N TYR A 308 -4.91 -11.81 20.31
CA TYR A 308 -3.96 -11.10 19.47
C TYR A 308 -2.52 -11.54 19.77
N ALA A 309 -2.09 -11.54 21.04
CA ALA A 309 -0.74 -11.93 21.42
C ALA A 309 -0.43 -13.38 21.02
N GLN A 310 -1.39 -14.29 21.19
CA GLN A 310 -1.27 -15.70 20.84
C GLN A 310 -1.16 -15.90 19.33
N ALA A 311 -2.03 -15.29 18.54
CA ALA A 311 -2.00 -15.35 17.08
C ALA A 311 -0.69 -14.77 16.52
N TYR A 312 -0.22 -13.65 17.09
CA TYR A 312 1.03 -13.02 16.67
C TYR A 312 2.24 -13.93 16.88
N VAL A 313 2.34 -14.59 18.04
CA VAL A 313 3.42 -15.55 18.33
C VAL A 313 3.28 -16.81 17.49
N ALA A 314 2.07 -17.38 17.39
CA ALA A 314 1.84 -18.60 16.62
C ALA A 314 2.27 -18.47 15.16
N SER A 315 2.00 -17.33 14.54
CA SER A 315 2.32 -17.08 13.13
C SER A 315 3.79 -16.70 12.86
N ARG A 316 4.57 -16.36 13.90
CA ARG A 316 5.94 -15.81 13.74
C ARG A 316 7.01 -16.51 14.59
N ALA A 317 6.67 -17.62 15.23
CA ALA A 317 7.63 -18.35 16.10
C ALA A 317 8.78 -19.01 15.32
N GLU A 318 8.60 -19.30 14.05
CA GLU A 318 9.57 -19.98 13.19
C GLU A 318 9.97 -19.12 12.00
N THR A 319 11.17 -19.36 11.48
CA THR A 319 11.62 -18.73 10.24
C THR A 319 11.68 -19.74 9.12
N THR A 320 11.34 -19.28 7.91
CA THR A 320 11.41 -20.05 6.68
C THR A 320 12.21 -19.31 5.63
N VAL A 321 12.71 -20.02 4.61
CA VAL A 321 13.27 -19.39 3.43
C VAL A 321 12.11 -18.69 2.70
N ARG A 322 12.20 -17.38 2.51
CA ARG A 322 11.19 -16.57 1.85
C ARG A 322 11.77 -15.79 0.68
N CYS A 323 10.94 -15.39 -0.25
CA CYS A 323 11.30 -14.44 -1.30
C CYS A 323 10.85 -13.05 -0.86
N ASP A 324 11.79 -12.14 -0.61
CA ASP A 324 11.49 -10.78 -0.15
C ASP A 324 11.10 -9.85 -1.32
N ALA A 325 11.62 -10.13 -2.51
CA ALA A 325 11.32 -9.33 -3.69
C ALA A 325 11.41 -10.12 -4.98
N VAL A 326 10.50 -9.82 -5.91
CA VAL A 326 10.52 -10.29 -7.30
C VAL A 326 10.50 -9.09 -8.23
N THR A 327 11.45 -9.02 -9.16
CA THR A 327 11.54 -7.94 -10.14
C THR A 327 11.21 -8.47 -11.54
N LEU A 328 10.32 -7.78 -12.23
CA LEU A 328 10.04 -7.99 -13.65
C LEU A 328 10.68 -6.87 -14.47
N ASP A 329 11.23 -7.20 -15.64
CA ASP A 329 11.70 -6.23 -16.63
C ASP A 329 10.81 -6.30 -17.87
N LEU A 330 10.03 -5.24 -18.10
CA LEU A 330 9.01 -5.22 -19.15
C LEU A 330 9.60 -5.05 -20.56
N TYR A 331 10.88 -4.68 -20.65
CA TYR A 331 11.55 -4.48 -21.94
C TYR A 331 12.38 -5.67 -22.38
N THR A 332 13.02 -6.38 -21.47
CA THR A 332 13.93 -7.50 -21.79
C THR A 332 13.25 -8.86 -21.71
N ASN A 333 12.33 -9.04 -20.77
CA ASN A 333 11.53 -10.25 -20.59
C ASN A 333 10.08 -10.02 -21.01
N ASN A 334 9.90 -9.48 -22.20
CA ASN A 334 8.65 -8.94 -22.71
C ASN A 334 7.65 -10.05 -23.09
N TYR A 335 7.10 -10.72 -22.09
CA TYR A 335 5.95 -11.61 -22.24
C TYR A 335 4.67 -10.87 -21.90
N ASN A 336 3.64 -11.01 -22.73
CA ASN A 336 2.34 -10.38 -22.53
C ASN A 336 1.78 -10.59 -21.11
N ALA A 337 1.84 -11.83 -20.60
CA ALA A 337 1.41 -12.17 -19.26
C ALA A 337 2.24 -11.46 -18.17
N GLY A 338 3.55 -11.30 -18.37
CA GLY A 338 4.44 -10.59 -17.44
C GLY A 338 4.14 -9.09 -17.37
N ILE A 339 3.82 -8.46 -18.51
CA ILE A 339 3.41 -7.05 -18.55
C ILE A 339 2.07 -6.87 -17.82
N ILE A 340 1.10 -7.73 -18.09
CA ILE A 340 -0.20 -7.68 -17.40
C ILE A 340 0.00 -7.86 -15.90
N ALA A 341 0.77 -8.86 -15.47
CA ALA A 341 1.08 -9.09 -14.06
C ALA A 341 1.75 -7.86 -13.41
N ALA A 342 2.73 -7.26 -14.10
CA ALA A 342 3.42 -6.06 -13.60
C ALA A 342 2.51 -4.84 -13.41
N LEU A 343 1.43 -4.74 -14.16
CA LEU A 343 0.49 -3.62 -14.13
C LEU A 343 -0.75 -3.88 -13.28
N SER A 344 -1.16 -5.15 -13.11
CA SER A 344 -2.42 -5.50 -12.46
C SER A 344 -2.27 -6.00 -11.02
N LEU A 345 -1.11 -6.61 -10.67
CA LEU A 345 -0.91 -7.10 -9.31
C LEU A 345 -0.81 -5.94 -8.31
N ASP A 346 -1.58 -6.03 -7.25
CA ASP A 346 -1.58 -5.08 -6.13
C ASP A 346 -1.50 -5.84 -4.78
N PHE A 347 -1.68 -5.13 -3.68
CA PHE A 347 -1.51 -5.69 -2.34
C PHE A 347 -2.44 -6.88 -2.09
N PHE A 348 -1.90 -7.88 -1.40
CA PHE A 348 -2.53 -9.17 -1.06
C PHE A 348 -2.75 -10.11 -2.23
N ASP A 349 -2.48 -9.72 -3.48
CA ASP A 349 -2.57 -10.65 -4.59
C ASP A 349 -1.58 -11.81 -4.42
N PRO A 350 -2.02 -13.06 -4.65
CA PRO A 350 -1.17 -14.22 -4.49
C PRO A 350 -0.22 -14.41 -5.68
N VAL A 351 1.04 -14.70 -5.38
CA VAL A 351 2.08 -14.99 -6.37
C VAL A 351 2.87 -16.23 -5.97
N THR A 352 3.17 -17.10 -6.92
CA THR A 352 4.06 -18.23 -6.71
C THR A 352 5.39 -17.97 -7.39
N VAL A 353 6.48 -18.06 -6.63
CA VAL A 353 7.83 -17.90 -7.15
C VAL A 353 8.55 -19.24 -7.12
N THR A 354 9.06 -19.64 -8.27
CA THR A 354 9.82 -20.88 -8.42
C THR A 354 11.21 -20.54 -8.94
N THR A 355 12.23 -21.05 -8.26
CA THR A 355 13.65 -20.88 -8.64
C THR A 355 14.32 -22.24 -8.75
N THR A 356 15.02 -22.47 -9.86
CA THR A 356 15.79 -23.70 -10.08
C THR A 356 17.03 -23.68 -9.19
N GLN A 357 17.22 -24.75 -8.41
CA GLN A 357 18.37 -24.89 -7.51
C GLN A 357 19.39 -25.89 -8.06
N PRO A 358 20.67 -25.54 -8.20
CA PRO A 358 21.71 -26.48 -8.60
C PRO A 358 21.82 -27.65 -7.62
N GLY A 359 21.65 -28.87 -8.11
CA GLY A 359 21.82 -30.10 -7.31
C GLY A 359 20.70 -30.40 -6.30
N SER A 360 19.58 -29.71 -6.39
CA SER A 360 18.41 -29.92 -5.53
C SER A 360 17.12 -29.84 -6.35
N SER A 361 15.97 -30.12 -5.72
CA SER A 361 14.66 -29.80 -6.27
C SER A 361 14.45 -28.28 -6.37
N ASP A 362 13.59 -27.84 -7.28
CA ASP A 362 13.22 -26.44 -7.40
C ASP A 362 12.64 -25.93 -6.08
N LEU A 363 13.01 -24.68 -5.73
CA LEU A 363 12.42 -23.97 -4.61
C LEU A 363 11.17 -23.25 -5.12
N SER A 364 10.00 -23.67 -4.69
CA SER A 364 8.72 -23.09 -5.09
C SER A 364 7.89 -22.77 -3.86
N LYS A 365 7.46 -21.49 -3.75
CA LYS A 365 6.62 -21.03 -2.65
C LYS A 365 5.62 -19.99 -3.13
N THR A 366 4.49 -19.94 -2.43
CA THR A 366 3.43 -18.95 -2.68
C THR A 366 3.48 -17.85 -1.61
N PHE A 367 3.35 -16.63 -2.06
CA PHE A 367 3.42 -15.40 -1.27
C PHE A 367 2.25 -14.49 -1.60
N GLN A 368 2.07 -13.43 -0.82
CA GLN A 368 1.23 -12.29 -1.14
C GLN A 368 2.12 -11.07 -1.45
N VAL A 369 1.62 -10.19 -2.32
CA VAL A 369 2.26 -8.90 -2.61
C VAL A 369 1.94 -7.91 -1.49
N PHE A 370 2.97 -7.25 -0.95
CA PHE A 370 2.84 -6.20 0.06
C PHE A 370 3.47 -4.87 -0.33
N GLY A 371 4.15 -4.84 -1.44
CA GLY A 371 4.70 -3.60 -1.99
C GLY A 371 4.85 -3.69 -3.49
N VAL A 372 4.62 -2.56 -4.16
CA VAL A 372 4.76 -2.41 -5.61
C VAL A 372 5.60 -1.17 -5.87
N ALA A 373 6.70 -1.34 -6.58
CA ALA A 373 7.56 -0.25 -7.00
C ALA A 373 7.80 -0.30 -8.52
N HIS A 374 7.65 0.83 -9.18
CA HIS A 374 7.96 0.96 -10.60
C HIS A 374 9.10 1.93 -10.80
N GLN A 375 10.05 1.55 -11.65
CA GLN A 375 11.12 2.42 -12.16
C GLN A 375 11.01 2.45 -13.69
N ILE A 376 10.67 3.61 -14.21
CA ILE A 376 10.29 3.81 -15.61
C ILE A 376 11.17 4.89 -16.21
N THR A 377 11.78 4.57 -17.33
CA THR A 377 12.50 5.49 -18.22
C THR A 377 12.07 5.22 -19.65
N PRO A 378 12.38 6.05 -20.64
CA PRO A 378 12.01 5.80 -22.03
C PRO A 378 12.45 4.44 -22.59
N ASN A 379 13.51 3.85 -22.05
CA ASN A 379 14.10 2.61 -22.56
C ASN A 379 14.13 1.46 -21.54
N SER A 380 13.51 1.63 -20.38
CA SER A 380 13.50 0.62 -19.33
C SER A 380 12.27 0.77 -18.43
N TRP A 381 11.63 -0.33 -18.12
CA TRP A 381 10.59 -0.39 -17.12
C TRP A 381 10.77 -1.62 -16.26
N LYS A 382 11.07 -1.39 -14.98
CA LYS A 382 11.19 -2.44 -13.98
C LYS A 382 10.08 -2.29 -12.96
N THR A 383 9.44 -3.40 -12.64
CA THR A 383 8.44 -3.51 -11.57
C THR A 383 8.96 -4.48 -10.53
N GLU A 384 9.07 -4.03 -9.29
CA GLU A 384 9.48 -4.83 -8.15
C GLU A 384 8.28 -5.04 -7.22
N PHE A 385 8.00 -6.28 -6.91
CA PHE A 385 7.04 -6.69 -5.90
C PHE A 385 7.78 -7.07 -4.62
N THR A 386 7.44 -6.43 -3.51
CA THR A 386 7.80 -6.93 -2.18
C THR A 386 6.81 -8.00 -1.81
N THR A 387 7.29 -9.19 -1.45
CA THR A 387 6.45 -10.35 -1.16
C THR A 387 6.68 -10.84 0.27
N LEU A 388 5.64 -11.41 0.85
CA LEU A 388 5.67 -12.00 2.19
C LEU A 388 4.84 -13.27 2.19
N GLU A 389 5.24 -14.26 2.99
CA GLU A 389 4.40 -15.40 3.29
C GLU A 389 3.12 -14.91 3.99
N PRO A 390 1.94 -15.43 3.61
CA PRO A 390 0.71 -15.08 4.30
C PRO A 390 0.83 -15.47 5.77
N ILE A 391 0.28 -14.64 6.64
CA ILE A 391 0.10 -14.99 8.04
C ILE A 391 -1.06 -15.99 8.08
N ILE A 392 -0.75 -17.27 7.97
CA ILE A 392 -1.75 -18.32 8.11
C ILE A 392 -2.00 -18.50 9.59
N ASP A 393 -3.18 -18.13 10.06
CA ASP A 393 -3.62 -18.46 11.41
C ASP A 393 -3.63 -19.98 11.56
N GLY A 394 -2.72 -20.49 12.39
CA GLY A 394 -2.78 -21.87 12.83
C GLY A 394 -4.11 -22.12 13.57
N PHE A 395 -4.68 -23.30 13.41
CA PHE A 395 -5.89 -23.70 14.14
C PHE A 395 -5.64 -23.62 15.64
N ILE A 396 -6.30 -22.70 16.33
CA ILE A 396 -6.27 -22.55 17.78
C ILE A 396 -7.59 -23.15 18.32
N LEU A 397 -7.48 -24.26 19.05
CA LEU A 397 -8.64 -24.93 19.64
C LEU A 397 -9.39 -23.96 20.57
N ASP A 398 -10.71 -23.90 20.47
CA ASP A 398 -11.60 -23.02 21.23
C ASP A 398 -11.45 -21.49 20.95
N SER A 399 -10.68 -21.09 19.96
CA SER A 399 -10.69 -19.70 19.48
C SER A 399 -11.92 -19.46 18.61
N THR A 400 -12.67 -18.41 18.90
CA THR A 400 -13.80 -17.98 18.06
C THR A 400 -13.34 -17.30 16.76
N LEU A 401 -12.03 -17.07 16.62
CA LEU A 401 -11.41 -16.32 15.51
C LEU A 401 -10.54 -17.22 14.62
N SER A 402 -9.86 -18.22 15.19
CA SER A 402 -8.87 -19.05 14.48
C SER A 402 -9.15 -20.57 14.63
N GLY A 403 -10.24 -20.96 15.21
CA GLY A 403 -10.61 -22.36 15.50
C GLY A 403 -11.85 -22.84 14.74
N ILE A 404 -12.23 -22.21 13.64
CA ILE A 404 -13.40 -22.60 12.86
C ILE A 404 -13.02 -23.76 11.94
N LEU A 405 -13.62 -24.94 12.21
CA LEU A 405 -13.49 -26.11 11.32
C LEU A 405 -13.90 -25.71 9.91
N ASP A 406 -13.15 -26.13 8.91
CA ASP A 406 -13.30 -25.85 7.48
C ASP A 406 -12.78 -24.46 7.02
N THR A 407 -12.36 -23.57 7.90
CA THR A 407 -11.78 -22.26 7.52
C THR A 407 -10.34 -22.07 8.01
N SER A 408 -9.93 -22.72 9.09
CA SER A 408 -8.56 -22.63 9.62
C SER A 408 -7.75 -23.85 9.24
N VAL A 409 -6.47 -23.65 8.87
CA VAL A 409 -5.56 -24.72 8.44
C VAL A 409 -4.89 -25.34 9.66
N LEU A 410 -4.92 -26.67 9.76
CA LEU A 410 -4.08 -27.40 10.71
C LEU A 410 -2.62 -27.25 10.27
N SER A 411 -1.84 -26.49 11.02
CA SER A 411 -0.38 -26.46 10.82
C SER A 411 0.24 -27.69 11.49
N TYR A 412 0.97 -28.49 10.73
CA TYR A 412 1.80 -29.58 11.22
C TYR A 412 3.24 -29.11 11.37
#